data_3118377856aa5088bded8d7ecbd38c30
#
_entry.id   3118377856aa5088bded8d7ecbd38c30
#
_cell.length_a   1.000
_cell.length_b   1.000
_cell.length_c   1.000
_cell.angle_alpha   90.00
_cell.angle_beta   90.00
_cell.angle_gamma   90.00
#
_symmetry.space_group_name_H-M   'P 1'
#
loop_
_entity.id
_entity.type
_entity.pdbx_description
1 polymer ?
#
loop_
_entity_poly.entity_id
_entity_poly.type
_entity_poly.pdbx_seq_one_letter_code
_entity_poly.pdbx_strand_id
1 'polypeptide(L)'
;MKLELNNIYLMDCFKFLSKVSKNSIDLAVIDPPYNLKKAQWDNFKSHDDFLSFTFKWIDLLIPTIKETGSLYIFNTPYNAAFILRYLLDKGLIFQNWITWNKRDGLSVSKKIF
;
A
#
# COMPACT_ATOMS: atom_id res chain seq x y z
N MET A 1 -18.93 14.38 -2.74
CA MET A 1 -18.35 14.25 -4.10
C MET A 1 -18.48 12.82 -4.57
N LYS A 2 -19.01 12.63 -5.75
CA LYS A 2 -19.14 11.32 -6.37
C LYS A 2 -17.90 11.03 -7.21
N LEU A 3 -17.31 9.84 -7.05
CA LEU A 3 -16.17 9.42 -7.87
C LEU A 3 -16.62 9.02 -9.27
N GLU A 4 -15.84 9.42 -10.26
CA GLU A 4 -16.07 9.09 -11.66
C GLU A 4 -14.91 8.28 -12.22
N LEU A 5 -15.21 7.41 -13.18
CA LEU A 5 -14.20 6.59 -13.85
C LEU A 5 -13.28 7.46 -14.71
N ASN A 6 -12.08 6.98 -14.94
CA ASN A 6 -11.08 7.62 -15.81
C ASN A 6 -10.67 9.03 -15.37
N ASN A 7 -10.63 9.25 -14.07
CA ASN A 7 -10.23 10.52 -13.46
C ASN A 7 -9.08 10.34 -12.50
N ILE A 8 -8.35 11.44 -12.29
CA ILE A 8 -7.28 11.52 -11.30
C ILE A 8 -7.77 12.42 -10.17
N TYR A 9 -7.62 11.94 -8.93
CA TYR A 9 -8.05 12.69 -7.74
C TYR A 9 -6.85 12.99 -6.87
N LEU A 10 -6.63 14.28 -6.62
CA LEU A 10 -5.63 14.73 -5.65
C LEU A 10 -6.31 14.91 -4.31
N MET A 11 -6.21 13.91 -3.45
CA MET A 11 -6.86 13.94 -2.15
C MET A 11 -6.26 12.90 -1.21
N ASP A 12 -6.54 13.04 0.07
CA ASP A 12 -6.15 12.08 1.08
C ASP A 12 -6.75 10.69 0.79
N CYS A 13 -5.92 9.65 0.93
CA CYS A 13 -6.35 8.30 0.57
C CYS A 13 -7.48 7.77 1.45
N PHE A 14 -7.52 8.15 2.74
CA PHE A 14 -8.60 7.73 3.62
C PHE A 14 -9.95 8.31 3.17
N LYS A 15 -9.95 9.58 2.78
CA LYS A 15 -11.13 10.22 2.20
C LYS A 15 -11.53 9.56 0.89
N PHE A 16 -10.56 9.32 0.01
CA PHE A 16 -10.81 8.67 -1.27
C PHE A 16 -11.43 7.30 -1.07
N LEU A 17 -10.82 6.46 -0.25
CA LEU A 17 -11.29 5.10 -0.03
C LEU A 17 -12.68 5.06 0.62
N SER A 18 -13.01 6.04 1.45
CA SER A 18 -14.34 6.12 2.05
C SER A 18 -15.45 6.36 1.00
N LYS A 19 -15.09 6.82 -0.18
CA LYS A 19 -16.04 7.12 -1.27
C LYS A 19 -16.10 6.01 -2.32
N VAL A 20 -15.20 5.04 -2.27
CA VAL A 20 -15.19 3.92 -3.21
C VAL A 20 -16.20 2.88 -2.78
N SER A 21 -17.04 2.44 -3.71
CA SER A 21 -18.06 1.44 -3.45
C SER A 21 -17.44 0.09 -3.13
N LYS A 22 -18.13 -0.69 -2.29
CA LYS A 22 -17.72 -2.06 -1.99
C LYS A 22 -17.77 -2.92 -3.25
N ASN A 23 -16.83 -3.87 -3.36
CA ASN A 23 -16.78 -4.84 -4.46
C ASN A 23 -16.84 -4.20 -5.84
N SER A 24 -16.14 -3.09 -6.03
CA SER A 24 -16.18 -2.33 -7.29
C SER A 24 -14.86 -2.30 -8.03
N ILE A 25 -13.76 -2.67 -7.38
CA ILE A 25 -12.41 -2.52 -7.93
C ILE A 25 -11.89 -3.86 -8.42
N ASP A 26 -11.44 -3.90 -9.68
CA ASP A 26 -10.84 -5.09 -10.29
C ASP A 26 -9.34 -5.17 -10.03
N LEU A 27 -8.66 -4.02 -9.95
CA LEU A 27 -7.22 -3.95 -9.75
C LEU A 27 -6.88 -2.73 -8.92
N ALA A 28 -6.13 -2.94 -7.85
CA ALA A 28 -5.54 -1.87 -7.05
C ALA A 28 -4.02 -2.00 -7.08
N VAL A 29 -3.35 -0.90 -7.46
CA VAL A 29 -1.89 -0.81 -7.46
C VAL A 29 -1.52 0.35 -6.54
N ILE A 30 -0.85 0.05 -5.45
CA ILE A 30 -0.63 0.99 -4.36
C ILE A 30 0.86 1.23 -4.17
N ASP A 31 1.26 2.49 -4.21
CA ASP A 31 2.62 2.93 -3.91
C ASP A 31 2.58 3.86 -2.69
N PRO A 32 2.55 3.31 -1.47
CA PRO A 32 2.36 4.06 -0.24
C PRO A 32 3.69 4.58 0.32
N PRO A 33 3.66 5.32 1.44
CA PRO A 33 4.88 5.63 2.18
C PRO A 33 5.61 4.37 2.62
N TYR A 34 6.95 4.44 2.61
CA TYR A 34 7.83 3.33 2.99
C TYR A 34 8.53 3.54 4.34
N ASN A 35 8.31 4.69 4.97
CA ASN A 35 9.01 5.09 6.20
C ASN A 35 10.53 5.22 6.00
N LEU A 36 10.93 5.74 4.84
CA LEU A 36 12.33 6.01 4.53
C LEU A 36 12.77 7.42 4.96
N LYS A 37 11.84 8.20 5.49
CA LYS A 37 12.07 9.56 5.99
C LYS A 37 12.58 10.53 4.93
N LYS A 38 12.20 10.29 3.68
CA LYS A 38 12.57 11.15 2.54
C LYS A 38 11.69 12.38 2.39
N ALA A 39 10.51 12.37 3.01
CA ALA A 39 9.57 13.47 2.99
C ALA A 39 8.78 13.47 4.30
N GLN A 40 8.10 14.58 4.58
CA GLN A 40 7.33 14.71 5.82
C GLN A 40 6.22 13.65 5.92
N TRP A 41 5.55 13.36 4.81
CA TRP A 41 4.50 12.34 4.75
C TRP A 41 5.04 10.90 4.84
N ASP A 42 6.35 10.71 4.71
CA ASP A 42 7.03 9.41 4.76
C ASP A 42 7.86 9.28 6.05
N ASN A 43 7.49 10.00 7.10
CA ASN A 43 8.24 10.03 8.35
C ASN A 43 7.32 9.67 9.52
N PHE A 44 7.51 8.50 10.09
CA PHE A 44 6.75 7.99 11.23
C PHE A 44 7.66 7.93 12.47
N LYS A 45 7.05 8.07 13.64
CA LYS A 45 7.79 8.06 14.92
C LYS A 45 8.42 6.70 15.21
N SER A 46 7.73 5.62 14.83
CA SER A 46 8.18 4.26 15.06
C SER A 46 7.70 3.37 13.93
N HIS A 47 8.26 2.17 13.85
CA HIS A 47 7.77 1.16 12.90
C HIS A 47 6.34 0.74 13.22
N ASP A 48 5.99 0.66 14.49
CA ASP A 48 4.62 0.34 14.90
C ASP A 48 3.63 1.41 14.45
N ASP A 49 3.99 2.68 14.53
CA ASP A 49 3.16 3.78 14.01
C ASP A 49 2.99 3.68 12.49
N PHE A 50 4.07 3.36 11.80
CA PHE A 50 4.03 3.13 10.35
C PHE A 50 3.10 1.98 9.99
N LEU A 51 3.20 0.85 10.70
CA LEU A 51 2.34 -0.30 10.46
C LEU A 51 0.88 0.01 10.79
N SER A 52 0.64 0.73 11.88
CA SER A 52 -0.71 1.15 12.25
C SER A 52 -1.36 2.00 11.15
N PHE A 53 -0.62 2.96 10.59
CA PHE A 53 -1.07 3.76 9.46
C PHE A 53 -1.33 2.87 8.23
N THR A 54 -0.41 1.98 7.93
CA THR A 54 -0.49 1.08 6.76
C THR A 54 -1.70 0.17 6.86
N PHE A 55 -1.92 -0.43 8.02
CA PHE A 55 -3.04 -1.35 8.23
C PHE A 55 -4.39 -0.63 8.15
N LYS A 56 -4.45 0.63 8.53
CA LYS A 56 -5.69 1.42 8.41
C LYS A 56 -6.11 1.59 6.96
N TRP A 57 -5.21 1.97 6.06
CA TRP A 57 -5.62 2.12 4.67
C TRP A 57 -5.88 0.76 4.00
N ILE A 58 -5.18 -0.29 4.42
CA ILE A 58 -5.45 -1.65 3.95
C ILE A 58 -6.87 -2.06 4.34
N ASP A 59 -7.28 -1.82 5.57
CA ASP A 59 -8.62 -2.16 6.06
C ASP A 59 -9.72 -1.43 5.29
N LEU A 60 -9.46 -0.22 4.83
CA LEU A 60 -10.41 0.52 4.01
C LEU A 60 -10.40 0.05 2.55
N LEU A 61 -9.26 -0.41 2.06
CA LEU A 61 -9.09 -0.82 0.67
C LEU A 61 -9.71 -2.19 0.39
N ILE A 62 -9.46 -3.17 1.24
CA ILE A 62 -9.87 -4.56 1.01
C ILE A 62 -11.35 -4.68 0.64
N PRO A 63 -12.30 -4.06 1.36
CA PRO A 63 -13.71 -4.20 1.03
C PRO A 63 -14.11 -3.64 -0.34
N THR A 64 -13.28 -2.76 -0.93
CA THR A 64 -13.56 -2.18 -2.24
C THR A 64 -13.20 -3.11 -3.38
N ILE A 65 -12.32 -4.08 -3.14
CA ILE A 65 -11.80 -4.99 -4.17
C ILE A 65 -12.74 -6.17 -4.32
N LYS A 66 -13.07 -6.50 -5.56
CA LYS A 66 -13.87 -7.70 -5.86
C LYS A 66 -13.13 -8.97 -5.47
N GLU A 67 -13.86 -10.06 -5.23
CA GLU A 67 -13.25 -11.37 -4.98
C GLU A 67 -12.35 -11.83 -6.12
N THR A 68 -12.69 -11.43 -7.34
CA THR A 68 -11.90 -11.70 -8.56
C THR A 68 -10.82 -10.66 -8.80
N GLY A 69 -10.72 -9.65 -7.94
CA GLY A 69 -9.78 -8.55 -8.09
C GLY A 69 -8.37 -8.91 -7.64
N SER A 70 -7.44 -8.03 -7.98
CA SER A 70 -6.02 -8.18 -7.63
C SER A 70 -5.50 -6.93 -6.92
N LEU A 71 -4.55 -7.15 -6.01
CA LEU A 71 -3.92 -6.09 -5.24
C LEU A 71 -2.40 -6.20 -5.36
N TYR A 72 -1.76 -5.11 -5.74
CA TYR A 72 -0.31 -4.98 -5.77
C TYR A 72 0.11 -3.83 -4.86
N ILE A 73 1.04 -4.10 -3.96
CA ILE A 73 1.56 -3.09 -3.02
C ILE A 73 3.07 -3.01 -3.16
N PHE A 74 3.57 -1.81 -3.48
CA PHE A 74 5.00 -1.53 -3.46
C PHE A 74 5.44 -1.23 -2.05
N ASN A 75 6.57 -1.79 -1.65
CA ASN A 75 7.21 -1.42 -0.38
C ASN A 75 8.62 -1.99 -0.33
N THR A 76 9.35 -1.69 0.75
CA THR A 76 10.64 -2.33 1.02
C THR A 76 10.41 -3.79 1.42
N PRO A 77 11.40 -4.68 1.22
CA PRO A 77 11.26 -6.08 1.65
C PRO A 77 10.93 -6.22 3.14
N TYR A 78 11.56 -5.40 3.97
CA TYR A 78 11.32 -5.43 5.42
C TYR A 78 9.86 -5.13 5.75
N ASN A 79 9.33 -4.04 5.21
CA ASN A 79 7.93 -3.66 5.45
C ASN A 79 6.96 -4.65 4.81
N ALA A 80 7.31 -5.14 3.62
CA ALA A 80 6.45 -6.07 2.87
C ALA A 80 6.22 -7.37 3.64
N ALA A 81 7.17 -7.83 4.44
CA ALA A 81 7.00 -9.01 5.27
C ALA A 81 5.84 -8.85 6.28
N PHE A 82 5.76 -7.70 6.93
CA PHE A 82 4.67 -7.40 7.88
C PHE A 82 3.34 -7.22 7.16
N ILE A 83 3.36 -6.54 6.01
CA ILE A 83 2.17 -6.31 5.19
C ILE A 83 1.61 -7.64 4.70
N LEU A 84 2.47 -8.53 4.21
CA LEU A 84 2.07 -9.85 3.76
C LEU A 84 1.37 -10.62 4.86
N ARG A 85 1.94 -10.63 6.06
CA ARG A 85 1.32 -11.33 7.21
C ARG A 85 -0.06 -10.78 7.50
N TYR A 86 -0.19 -9.44 7.49
CA TYR A 86 -1.48 -8.80 7.75
C TYR A 86 -2.52 -9.16 6.68
N LEU A 87 -2.14 -9.16 5.41
CA LEU A 87 -3.04 -9.52 4.31
C LEU A 87 -3.49 -10.98 4.40
N LEU A 88 -2.57 -11.89 4.76
CA LEU A 88 -2.92 -13.30 4.96
C LEU A 88 -3.91 -13.47 6.11
N ASP A 89 -3.74 -12.73 7.19
CA ASP A 89 -4.67 -12.78 8.34
C ASP A 89 -6.05 -12.23 7.97
N LYS A 90 -6.13 -11.37 6.95
CA LYS A 90 -7.40 -10.86 6.42
C LYS A 90 -8.03 -11.78 5.37
N GLY A 91 -7.41 -12.92 5.09
CA GLY A 91 -7.96 -13.91 4.18
C GLY A 91 -7.61 -13.73 2.70
N LEU A 92 -6.68 -12.82 2.38
CA LEU A 92 -6.23 -12.67 1.00
C LEU A 92 -5.30 -13.83 0.63
N ILE A 93 -5.30 -14.19 -0.66
CA ILE A 93 -4.48 -15.28 -1.18
C ILE A 93 -3.18 -14.69 -1.73
N PHE A 94 -2.06 -15.18 -1.22
CA PHE A 94 -0.75 -14.78 -1.72
C PHE A 94 -0.52 -15.36 -3.12
N GLN A 95 -0.13 -14.48 -4.05
CA GLN A 95 0.17 -14.89 -5.43
C GLN A 95 1.66 -14.85 -5.70
N ASN A 96 2.30 -13.69 -5.55
CA ASN A 96 3.70 -13.53 -5.88
C ASN A 96 4.37 -12.46 -5.01
N TRP A 97 5.66 -12.66 -4.80
CA TRP A 97 6.57 -11.65 -4.28
C TRP A 97 7.47 -11.22 -5.43
N ILE A 98 7.26 -10.00 -5.93
CA ILE A 98 7.96 -9.49 -7.11
C ILE A 98 9.07 -8.55 -6.65
N THR A 99 10.28 -8.80 -7.08
CA THR A 99 11.41 -7.91 -6.81
C THR A 99 11.65 -7.01 -8.02
N TRP A 100 11.58 -5.70 -7.80
CA TRP A 100 11.90 -4.72 -8.82
C TRP A 100 13.38 -4.34 -8.68
N ASN A 101 14.18 -4.77 -9.65
CA ASN A 101 15.61 -4.47 -9.68
C ASN A 101 15.85 -3.12 -10.38
N LYS A 102 16.17 -2.10 -9.58
CA LYS A 102 16.50 -0.75 -10.08
C LYS A 102 18.00 -0.66 -10.29
N ARG A 103 18.46 -0.99 -11.50
CA ARG A 103 19.89 -0.92 -11.82
C ARG A 103 20.47 0.47 -11.67
N ASP A 104 19.70 1.50 -12.02
CA ASP A 104 20.11 2.90 -12.01
C ASP A 104 19.66 3.65 -10.77
N GLY A 105 19.09 2.94 -9.80
CA GLY A 105 18.67 3.52 -8.54
C GLY A 105 19.87 3.80 -7.65
N LEU A 106 19.97 5.05 -7.18
CA LEU A 106 20.97 5.40 -6.17
C LEU A 106 20.57 4.84 -4.82
N SER A 107 21.38 3.96 -4.27
CA SER A 107 21.23 3.56 -2.88
C SER A 107 21.92 4.59 -2.01
N VAL A 108 21.16 5.26 -1.16
CA VAL A 108 21.72 6.17 -0.16
C VAL A 108 22.14 5.45 1.11
N SER A 109 21.74 4.19 1.25
CA SER A 109 22.15 3.36 2.37
C SER A 109 23.42 2.60 2.01
N LYS A 110 24.47 2.83 2.78
CA LYS A 110 25.75 2.12 2.63
C LYS A 110 25.78 0.83 3.46
N LYS A 111 24.75 0.57 4.25
CA LYS A 111 24.68 -0.56 5.15
C LYS A 111 23.40 -1.32 4.92
N ILE A 112 23.52 -2.61 4.58
CA ILE A 112 22.36 -3.45 4.31
C ILE A 112 21.81 -4.06 5.59
N PHE A 113 22.71 -4.38 6.51
CA PHE A 113 22.36 -4.90 7.84
C PHE A 113 23.21 -4.22 8.90
#